data_5df3c3936eb39a857b4d1e924f8934b9
#
_entry.id   5df3c3936eb39a857b4d1e924f8934b9
#
_cell.length_a   1.000
_cell.length_b   1.000
_cell.length_c   1.000
_cell.angle_alpha   90.00
_cell.angle_beta   90.00
_cell.angle_gamma   90.00
#
_symmetry.space_group_name_H-M   'P 1'
#
loop_
_entity.id
_entity.type
_entity.pdbx_description
1 polymer ?
#
loop_
_entity_poly.entity_id
_entity_poly.type
_entity_poly.pdbx_seq_one_letter_code
_entity_poly.pdbx_strand_id
1 'polypeptide(L)'
;MAESIKSRYKPVNPKKYQGNPNNIICRSSWERKFCQWADKKESVISWASEEINIPYISPKDNRVHKYYPDFLIKVKESSNRIKTYVVEVKPRNKLFHQRRERE
;
A
#
# COMPACT_ATOMS: atom_id res chain seq x y z
N MET A 1 -0.12 12.61 21.06
CA MET A 1 -0.51 12.18 20.90
C MET A 1 -0.57 11.22 20.30
N ALA A 2 -0.86 10.66 20.27
CA ALA A 2 -0.87 9.60 19.84
C ALA A 2 -1.38 9.41 18.73
N GLU A 3 -1.16 9.21 18.11
CA GLU A 3 -1.55 9.12 17.15
C GLU A 3 -1.62 8.02 16.53
N SER A 4 -1.23 7.01 16.77
CA SER A 4 -1.33 5.82 16.12
C SER A 4 -2.49 5.08 16.60
N ILE A 5 -3.63 5.53 16.33
CA ILE A 5 -4.82 4.83 16.70
C ILE A 5 -5.11 3.83 15.62
N LYS A 6 -5.06 2.57 15.94
CA LYS A 6 -5.41 1.53 15.00
C LYS A 6 -6.88 1.55 14.74
N SER A 7 -7.25 1.49 13.50
CA SER A 7 -8.64 1.39 13.13
C SER A 7 -8.76 0.44 11.95
N ARG A 8 -9.94 -0.12 11.79
CA ARG A 8 -10.19 -1.02 10.69
C ARG A 8 -10.89 -0.27 9.57
N TYR A 9 -10.37 -0.37 8.39
CA TYR A 9 -10.96 0.28 7.24
C TYR A 9 -11.89 -0.68 6.52
N LYS A 10 -13.08 -0.23 6.23
CA LYS A 10 -14.03 -1.05 5.51
C LYS A 10 -14.13 -0.52 4.09
N PRO A 11 -13.70 -1.28 3.11
CA PRO A 11 -13.67 -0.77 1.75
C PRO A 11 -15.05 -0.69 1.14
N VAL A 12 -15.24 0.33 0.31
CA VAL A 12 -16.45 0.46 -0.48
C VAL A 12 -16.38 -0.46 -1.68
N ASN A 13 -15.18 -0.70 -2.19
CA ASN A 13 -14.97 -1.58 -3.32
C ASN A 13 -14.09 -2.74 -2.92
N PRO A 14 -14.61 -3.68 -2.16
CA PRO A 14 -13.75 -4.73 -1.60
C PRO A 14 -13.06 -5.61 -2.62
N LYS A 15 -13.58 -5.65 -3.83
CA LYS A 15 -12.95 -6.48 -4.86
C LYS A 15 -11.62 -5.94 -5.32
N LYS A 16 -11.37 -4.66 -5.08
CA LYS A 16 -10.08 -4.07 -5.42
C LYS A 16 -8.99 -4.44 -4.45
N TYR A 17 -9.36 -4.80 -3.24
CA TYR A 17 -8.36 -5.07 -2.21
C TYR A 17 -7.79 -6.47 -2.38
N GLN A 18 -6.47 -6.56 -2.43
CA GLN A 18 -5.80 -7.84 -2.56
C GLN A 18 -5.37 -8.32 -1.21
N GLY A 19 -6.22 -9.06 -0.58
CA GLY A 19 -6.02 -9.55 0.75
C GLY A 19 -7.37 -9.75 1.36
N ASN A 20 -7.43 -9.73 2.67
CA ASN A 20 -8.69 -9.91 3.36
C ASN A 20 -9.35 -8.55 3.55
N PRO A 21 -10.39 -8.22 2.78
CA PRO A 21 -11.00 -6.90 2.89
C PRO A 21 -11.71 -6.67 4.23
N ASN A 22 -11.89 -7.72 5.00
CA ASN A 22 -12.51 -7.57 6.31
C ASN A 22 -11.49 -7.33 7.40
N ASN A 23 -10.22 -7.24 7.03
CA ASN A 23 -9.17 -7.08 8.03
C ASN A 23 -8.10 -6.10 7.57
N ILE A 24 -8.54 -4.92 7.16
CA ILE A 24 -7.62 -3.87 6.73
C ILE A 24 -7.39 -2.95 7.92
N ILE A 25 -6.17 -2.94 8.42
CA ILE A 25 -5.84 -2.19 9.63
C ILE A 25 -5.08 -0.94 9.24
N CYS A 26 -5.58 0.20 9.67
CA CYS A 26 -4.90 1.48 9.50
C CYS A 26 -4.30 1.87 10.84
N ARG A 27 -3.03 2.20 10.83
CA ARG A 27 -2.33 2.55 12.06
C ARG A 27 -2.23 4.03 12.29
N SER A 28 -2.73 4.81 11.36
CA SER A 28 -2.70 6.25 11.51
C SER A 28 -3.77 6.85 10.61
N SER A 29 -4.07 8.11 10.84
CA SER A 29 -5.03 8.78 9.99
C SER A 29 -4.50 8.94 8.57
N TRP A 30 -3.19 9.05 8.41
CA TRP A 30 -2.62 9.13 7.08
C TRP A 30 -2.83 7.85 6.30
N GLU A 31 -2.64 6.72 6.96
CA GLU A 31 -2.89 5.45 6.31
C GLU A 31 -4.36 5.31 5.94
N ARG A 32 -5.24 5.78 6.82
CA ARG A 32 -6.66 5.69 6.54
C ARG A 32 -7.03 6.54 5.34
N LYS A 33 -6.45 7.72 5.22
CA LYS A 33 -6.70 8.55 4.06
C LYS A 33 -6.22 7.91 2.78
N PHE A 34 -5.08 7.25 2.85
CA PHE A 34 -4.58 6.55 1.69
C PHE A 34 -5.50 5.40 1.30
N CYS A 35 -5.99 4.66 2.27
CA CYS A 35 -6.91 3.57 1.99
C CYS A 35 -8.17 4.10 1.29
N GLN A 36 -8.69 5.21 1.77
CA GLN A 36 -9.87 5.80 1.15
C GLN A 36 -9.60 6.19 -0.29
N TRP A 37 -8.44 6.80 -0.51
CA TRP A 37 -8.09 7.21 -1.85
C TRP A 37 -7.93 6.02 -2.78
N ALA A 38 -7.20 5.01 -2.35
CA ALA A 38 -6.96 3.84 -3.19
C ALA A 38 -8.25 3.10 -3.49
N ASP A 39 -9.12 3.03 -2.49
CA ASP A 39 -10.38 2.32 -2.64
C ASP A 39 -11.29 2.99 -3.67
N LYS A 40 -11.30 4.32 -3.68
CA LYS A 40 -12.26 5.05 -4.50
C LYS A 40 -11.72 5.55 -5.81
N LYS A 41 -10.41 5.63 -5.97
CA LYS A 41 -9.85 6.17 -7.20
C LYS A 41 -9.99 5.18 -8.33
N GLU A 42 -10.61 5.62 -9.41
CA GLU A 42 -10.91 4.71 -10.52
C GLU A 42 -9.68 4.14 -11.17
N SER A 43 -8.62 4.94 -11.26
CA SER A 43 -7.41 4.45 -11.90
C SER A 43 -6.66 3.42 -11.08
N VAL A 44 -6.99 3.29 -9.81
CA VAL A 44 -6.39 2.25 -8.98
C VAL A 44 -7.16 0.96 -9.22
N ILE A 45 -6.50 -0.02 -9.81
CA ILE A 45 -7.13 -1.28 -10.14
C ILE A 45 -7.21 -2.18 -8.93
N SER A 46 -6.13 -2.22 -8.17
CA SER A 46 -6.09 -3.05 -6.97
C SER A 46 -5.09 -2.44 -5.99
N TRP A 47 -5.21 -2.82 -4.73
CA TRP A 47 -4.32 -2.30 -3.71
C TRP A 47 -4.28 -3.28 -2.54
N ALA A 48 -3.23 -3.17 -1.75
CA ALA A 48 -3.06 -4.01 -0.57
C ALA A 48 -2.32 -3.21 0.49
N SER A 49 -2.60 -3.54 1.74
CA SER A 49 -2.01 -2.85 2.87
C SER A 49 -1.26 -3.86 3.71
N GLU A 50 0.06 -3.84 3.63
CA GLU A 50 0.93 -4.65 4.47
C GLU A 50 0.70 -6.16 4.38
N GLU A 51 -0.03 -6.59 3.38
CA GLU A 51 -0.33 -8.01 3.25
C GLU A 51 0.64 -8.72 2.33
N ILE A 52 1.40 -7.96 1.57
CA ILE A 52 2.27 -8.51 0.57
C ILE A 52 3.70 -8.23 0.96
N ASN A 53 4.53 -9.23 0.88
CA ASN A 53 5.94 -9.00 1.12
C ASN A 53 6.70 -9.16 -0.18
N ILE A 54 7.81 -8.47 -0.26
CA ILE A 54 8.68 -8.50 -1.42
C ILE A 54 10.00 -9.08 -0.99
N PRO A 55 10.34 -10.27 -1.48
CA PRO A 55 11.62 -10.86 -1.10
C PRO A 55 12.76 -10.18 -1.84
N TYR A 56 13.85 -10.02 -1.16
CA TYR A 56 15.03 -9.45 -1.76
C TYR A 56 16.26 -10.05 -1.09
N ILE A 57 17.39 -9.98 -1.78
CA ILE A 57 18.63 -10.46 -1.23
C ILE A 57 19.39 -9.28 -0.67
N SER A 58 19.64 -9.34 0.62
CA SER A 58 20.33 -8.25 1.29
C SER A 58 21.82 -8.31 0.98
N PRO A 59 22.41 -7.20 0.55
CA PRO A 59 23.85 -7.20 0.30
C PRO A 59 24.68 -7.33 1.57
N LYS A 60 24.07 -7.16 2.71
CA LYS A 60 24.82 -7.26 3.95
C LYS A 60 25.15 -8.69 4.35
N ASP A 61 24.24 -9.61 4.12
CA ASP A 61 24.45 -10.99 4.53
C ASP A 61 24.13 -11.98 3.45
N ASN A 62 23.79 -11.49 2.23
CA ASN A 62 23.50 -12.37 1.13
C ASN A 62 22.36 -13.33 1.41
N ARG A 63 21.45 -12.95 2.25
CA ARG A 63 20.30 -13.78 2.57
C ARG A 63 19.04 -13.15 2.05
N VAL A 64 18.02 -13.98 1.89
CA VAL A 64 16.72 -13.49 1.46
C VAL A 64 15.99 -12.89 2.64
N HIS A 65 15.57 -11.66 2.47
CA HIS A 65 14.76 -10.96 3.47
C HIS A 65 13.44 -10.60 2.85
N LYS A 66 12.48 -10.26 3.67
CA LYS A 66 11.17 -9.86 3.20
C LYS A 66 10.91 -8.41 3.55
N TYR A 67 10.45 -7.68 2.57
CA TYR A 67 10.11 -6.29 2.76
C TYR A 67 8.60 -6.15 2.72
N TYR A 68 8.04 -5.53 3.74
CA TYR A 68 6.60 -5.31 3.83
C TYR A 68 6.32 -3.83 3.65
N PRO A 69 5.89 -3.44 2.45
CA PRO A 69 5.57 -2.01 2.25
C PRO A 69 4.27 -1.67 2.95
N ASP A 70 4.09 -0.36 3.21
CA ASP A 70 2.84 0.08 3.78
C ASP A 70 1.70 -0.24 2.83
N PHE A 71 1.89 0.03 1.54
CA PHE A 71 0.85 -0.23 0.55
C PHE A 71 1.47 -0.64 -0.76
N LEU A 72 0.72 -1.44 -1.49
CA LEU A 72 1.06 -1.81 -2.85
C LEU A 72 -0.16 -1.50 -3.69
N ILE A 73 0.02 -0.75 -4.77
CA ILE A 73 -1.12 -0.43 -5.61
C ILE A 73 -0.80 -0.70 -7.07
N LYS A 74 -1.82 -1.06 -7.82
CA LYS A 74 -1.73 -1.20 -9.27
C LYS A 74 -2.61 -0.14 -9.89
N VAL A 75 -2.02 0.64 -10.75
CA VAL A 75 -2.69 1.79 -11.34
C VAL A 75 -2.72 1.63 -12.85
N LYS A 76 -3.87 1.93 -13.43
CA LYS A 76 -4.01 1.92 -14.87
C LYS A 76 -3.69 3.32 -15.39
N GLU A 77 -2.72 3.40 -16.26
CA GLU A 77 -2.31 4.68 -16.81
C GLU A 77 -2.97 4.92 -18.15
N SER A 78 -2.79 6.13 -18.65
CA SER A 78 -3.56 6.58 -19.81
C SER A 78 -3.32 5.75 -21.06
N SER A 79 -2.22 5.06 -21.16
CA SER A 79 -1.93 4.26 -22.33
C SER A 79 -2.31 2.80 -22.14
N ASN A 80 -3.25 2.52 -21.27
CA ASN A 80 -3.67 1.15 -20.96
C ASN A 80 -2.57 0.32 -20.33
N ARG A 81 -1.59 0.96 -19.77
CA ARG A 81 -0.56 0.26 -19.06
C ARG A 81 -0.91 0.17 -17.60
N ILE A 82 -0.56 -0.94 -17.01
CA ILE A 82 -0.76 -1.14 -15.58
C ILE A 82 0.59 -1.10 -14.91
N LYS A 83 0.75 -0.22 -13.94
CA LYS A 83 1.98 -0.11 -13.20
C LYS A 83 1.75 -0.39 -11.73
N THR A 84 2.73 -1.01 -11.12
CA THR A 84 2.68 -1.34 -9.71
C THR A 84 3.58 -0.40 -8.95
N TYR A 85 3.04 0.19 -7.90
CA TYR A 85 3.80 1.11 -7.06
C TYR A 85 3.85 0.60 -5.64
N VAL A 86 5.01 0.74 -5.04
CA VAL A 86 5.19 0.50 -3.60
C VAL A 86 5.10 1.85 -2.93
N VAL A 87 4.21 1.99 -1.97
CA VAL A 87 3.95 3.27 -1.35
C VAL A 87 4.23 3.19 0.13
N GLU A 88 4.95 4.17 0.63
CA GLU A 88 5.17 4.31 2.06
C GLU A 88 4.66 5.64 2.52
N VAL A 89 3.89 5.63 3.59
CA VAL A 89 3.26 6.81 4.12
C VAL A 89 4.07 7.30 5.30
N LYS A 90 4.52 8.54 5.22
CA LYS A 90 5.33 9.12 6.27
C LYS A 90 4.62 10.30 6.90
N PRO A 91 3.86 10.06 7.93
CA PRO A 91 3.02 11.13 8.47
C PRO A 91 3.81 12.34 8.93
N ARG A 92 5.00 12.09 9.49
CA ARG A 92 5.75 13.15 10.02
C ARG A 92 6.11 14.18 8.99
N ASN A 93 6.44 13.74 7.79
CA ASN A 93 6.82 14.63 6.71
C ASN A 93 5.66 14.94 5.80
N LYS A 94 4.54 14.30 6.00
CA LYS A 94 3.36 14.50 5.17
C LYS A 94 3.62 14.23 3.72
N LEU A 95 4.51 13.31 3.43
CA LEU A 95 4.87 12.99 2.07
C LEU A 95 4.68 11.53 1.81
N PHE A 96 4.38 11.22 0.57
CA PHE A 96 4.36 9.86 0.11
C PHE A 96 5.64 9.57 -0.61
N HIS A 97 6.23 8.42 -0.33
CA HIS A 97 7.34 7.96 -1.12
C HIS A 97 6.84 6.85 -1.99
N GLN A 98 6.87 7.08 -3.28
CA GLN A 98 6.43 6.10 -4.24
C GLN A 98 7.61 5.54 -4.96
N ARG A 99 7.70 4.21 -5.04
CA ARG A 99 8.73 3.60 -5.78
C ARG A 99 8.11 2.76 -6.83
N ARG A 100 8.57 2.93 -8.05
CA ARG A 100 8.07 2.13 -9.11
C ARG A 100 8.62 0.75 -8.99
N GLU A 101 7.74 -0.23 -9.11
CA GLU A 101 8.18 -1.57 -9.04
C GLU A 101 8.82 -1.94 -10.33
N ARG A 102 9.91 -2.75 -10.29
CA ARG A 102 10.51 -3.14 -11.46
C ARG A 102 9.87 -4.31 -11.97
N GLU A 103 9.68 -4.50 -13.15
CA GLU A 103 9.06 -5.63 -13.64
C GLU A 103 9.78 -6.66 -13.87
#